data_81f9ab78035dbd0d84759702a2b605ff
#
_entry.id   81f9ab78035dbd0d84759702a2b605ff
#
_cell.length_a   1.000
_cell.length_b   1.000
_cell.length_c   1.000
_cell.angle_alpha   90.00
_cell.angle_beta   90.00
_cell.angle_gamma   90.00
#
_symmetry.space_group_name_H-M   'P 1'
#
loop_
_entity.id
_entity.type
_entity.pdbx_description
1 polymer ?
#
loop_
_entity_poly.entity_id
_entity_poly.type
_entity_poly.pdbx_seq_one_letter_code
_entity_poly.pdbx_strand_id
1 'polypeptide(L)'
;MKKLSILFFLMIVGVVSSAQILKPVSWAYKAKRISKTEAVVQIRATIDQGWHIYSQHLAPGGPDATVFTFAPSKDFALNGKTTEPKPTTYFDKSYKMNISYFENQVVFQQKIKLNKATAAVKGKVTFMVCDDTQCLPAEDVNFSIPVK
;
A
#
# COMPACT_ATOMS: atom_id res chain seq x y z
N MET A 1 -46.47 -32.13 -47.47
CA MET A 1 -46.45 -31.73 -46.05
C MET A 1 -44.98 -31.57 -45.65
N LYS A 2 -44.49 -30.33 -45.72
CA LYS A 2 -43.06 -30.02 -45.47
C LYS A 2 -42.92 -29.67 -44.01
N LYS A 3 -42.21 -30.51 -43.23
CA LYS A 3 -41.88 -30.24 -41.85
C LYS A 3 -40.74 -29.21 -41.82
N LEU A 4 -41.04 -27.99 -41.42
CA LEU A 4 -40.06 -26.90 -41.22
C LEU A 4 -39.43 -27.10 -39.82
N SER A 5 -38.23 -27.68 -39.80
CA SER A 5 -37.40 -27.73 -38.59
C SER A 5 -36.74 -26.35 -38.36
N ILE A 6 -37.29 -25.60 -37.42
CA ILE A 6 -36.65 -24.37 -36.94
C ILE A 6 -35.57 -24.80 -35.95
N LEU A 7 -34.32 -24.75 -36.41
CA LEU A 7 -33.14 -24.93 -35.60
C LEU A 7 -32.94 -23.65 -34.77
N PHE A 8 -33.37 -23.63 -33.54
CA PHE A 8 -33.14 -22.52 -32.60
C PHE A 8 -31.69 -22.57 -32.14
N PHE A 9 -30.84 -21.84 -32.85
CA PHE A 9 -29.44 -21.67 -32.50
C PHE A 9 -29.37 -20.73 -31.29
N LEU A 10 -29.30 -21.30 -30.09
CA LEU A 10 -29.14 -20.58 -28.84
C LEU A 10 -27.69 -20.04 -28.80
N MET A 11 -27.51 -18.80 -29.22
CA MET A 11 -26.24 -18.09 -29.13
C MET A 11 -25.96 -17.78 -27.66
N ILE A 12 -25.18 -18.65 -27.01
CA ILE A 12 -24.67 -18.41 -25.65
C ILE A 12 -23.60 -17.32 -25.77
N VAL A 13 -24.00 -16.07 -25.60
CA VAL A 13 -23.07 -14.97 -25.40
C VAL A 13 -22.47 -15.13 -24.02
N GLY A 14 -21.32 -15.77 -23.95
CA GLY A 14 -20.50 -15.83 -22.76
C GLY A 14 -20.07 -14.41 -22.36
N VAL A 15 -20.72 -13.85 -21.37
CA VAL A 15 -20.27 -12.61 -20.72
C VAL A 15 -18.98 -12.94 -19.99
N VAL A 16 -17.85 -12.65 -20.61
CA VAL A 16 -16.54 -12.68 -19.94
C VAL A 16 -16.56 -11.55 -18.91
N SER A 17 -17.01 -11.86 -17.71
CA SER A 17 -16.88 -10.97 -16.55
C SER A 17 -15.40 -10.91 -16.19
N SER A 18 -14.71 -9.90 -16.69
CA SER A 18 -13.39 -9.55 -16.19
C SER A 18 -13.56 -9.08 -14.74
N ALA A 19 -13.31 -9.95 -13.79
CA ALA A 19 -13.18 -9.55 -12.39
C ALA A 19 -12.00 -8.57 -12.31
N GLN A 20 -12.29 -7.28 -12.28
CA GLN A 20 -11.26 -6.27 -12.07
C GLN A 20 -10.72 -6.47 -10.65
N ILE A 21 -9.44 -6.82 -10.56
CA ILE A 21 -8.74 -6.88 -9.28
C ILE A 21 -8.73 -5.45 -8.73
N LEU A 22 -9.47 -5.24 -7.64
CA LEU A 22 -9.58 -3.95 -6.98
C LEU A 22 -8.24 -3.60 -6.35
N LYS A 23 -7.61 -2.51 -6.80
CA LYS A 23 -6.32 -2.01 -6.31
C LYS A 23 -6.43 -0.52 -5.97
N PRO A 24 -7.09 -0.17 -4.86
CA PRO A 24 -7.38 1.21 -4.52
C PRO A 24 -6.16 1.99 -3.99
N VAL A 25 -4.99 1.36 -3.89
CA VAL A 25 -3.76 2.01 -3.43
C VAL A 25 -2.65 1.83 -4.44
N SER A 26 -2.01 2.94 -4.81
CA SER A 26 -0.81 2.96 -5.63
C SER A 26 0.37 3.53 -4.85
N TRP A 27 1.56 2.97 -5.07
CA TRP A 27 2.76 3.35 -4.36
C TRP A 27 3.77 4.02 -5.28
N ALA A 28 4.39 5.11 -4.82
CA ALA A 28 5.47 5.80 -5.50
C ALA A 28 6.62 6.08 -4.54
N TYR A 29 7.83 6.10 -5.06
CA TYR A 29 9.04 6.13 -4.27
C TYR A 29 9.98 7.24 -4.73
N LYS A 30 10.66 7.90 -3.78
CA LYS A 30 11.66 8.91 -4.05
C LYS A 30 12.73 8.87 -2.97
N ALA A 31 14.00 9.00 -3.36
CA ALA A 31 15.09 9.28 -2.43
C ALA A 31 15.56 10.72 -2.58
N LYS A 32 15.84 11.37 -1.46
CA LYS A 32 16.44 12.71 -1.40
C LYS A 32 17.70 12.65 -0.56
N ARG A 33 18.85 12.97 -1.16
CA ARG A 33 20.09 13.14 -0.42
C ARG A 33 20.03 14.40 0.44
N ILE A 34 20.46 14.28 1.68
CA ILE A 34 20.58 15.38 2.64
C ILE A 34 22.04 15.84 2.71
N SER A 35 22.97 14.87 2.69
CA SER A 35 24.41 15.11 2.73
C SER A 35 25.17 14.00 1.98
N LYS A 36 26.49 14.00 2.06
CA LYS A 36 27.34 12.93 1.51
C LYS A 36 27.04 11.57 2.16
N THR A 37 26.61 11.56 3.41
CA THR A 37 26.41 10.35 4.22
C THR A 37 24.97 10.13 4.68
N GLU A 38 24.02 10.99 4.29
CA GLU A 38 22.62 10.88 4.72
C GLU A 38 21.64 11.08 3.57
N ALA A 39 20.58 10.32 3.59
CA ALA A 39 19.44 10.48 2.69
C ALA A 39 18.11 10.18 3.41
N VAL A 40 17.03 10.65 2.81
CA VAL A 40 15.66 10.30 3.19
C VAL A 40 15.01 9.58 2.02
N VAL A 41 14.46 8.42 2.29
CA VAL A 41 13.60 7.67 1.39
C VAL A 41 12.16 8.07 1.69
N GLN A 42 11.42 8.48 0.67
CA GLN A 42 10.00 8.82 0.74
C GLN A 42 9.20 7.75 0.01
N ILE A 43 8.21 7.20 0.70
CA ILE A 43 7.31 6.16 0.21
C ILE A 43 5.91 6.75 0.27
N ARG A 44 5.32 7.04 -0.90
CA ARG A 44 4.02 7.68 -1.01
C ARG A 44 2.96 6.67 -1.40
N ALA A 45 1.91 6.56 -0.60
CA ALA A 45 0.66 5.94 -1.00
C ALA A 45 -0.27 7.01 -1.59
N THR A 46 -0.86 6.72 -2.74
CA THR A 46 -2.03 7.43 -3.28
C THR A 46 -3.20 6.48 -3.18
N ILE A 47 -4.27 6.93 -2.52
CA ILE A 47 -5.41 6.12 -2.09
C ILE A 47 -6.64 6.63 -2.84
N ASP A 48 -7.39 5.75 -3.47
CA ASP A 48 -8.60 6.08 -4.20
C ASP A 48 -9.67 6.66 -3.26
N GLN A 49 -10.54 7.50 -3.79
CA GLN A 49 -11.60 8.13 -3.02
C GLN A 49 -12.50 7.09 -2.33
N GLY A 50 -12.79 7.31 -1.05
CA GLY A 50 -13.61 6.42 -0.22
C GLY A 50 -12.83 5.25 0.39
N TRP A 51 -11.54 5.11 0.07
CA TRP A 51 -10.66 4.12 0.67
C TRP A 51 -9.70 4.76 1.67
N HIS A 52 -9.20 3.94 2.61
CA HIS A 52 -8.20 4.36 3.59
C HIS A 52 -7.25 3.22 3.94
N ILE A 53 -6.02 3.58 4.31
CA ILE A 53 -5.02 2.68 4.87
C ILE A 53 -4.71 3.11 6.30
N TYR A 54 -4.20 2.18 7.12
CA TYR A 54 -4.00 2.43 8.54
C TYR A 54 -2.62 2.97 8.86
N SER A 55 -2.54 3.70 9.98
CA SER A 55 -1.28 4.17 10.58
C SER A 55 -0.37 3.00 10.96
N GLN A 56 0.95 3.24 11.03
CA GLN A 56 1.93 2.31 11.60
C GLN A 56 1.73 2.09 13.10
N HIS A 57 0.98 2.98 13.77
CA HIS A 57 0.88 3.07 15.22
C HIS A 57 -0.53 2.73 15.72
N LEU A 58 -1.03 1.56 15.36
CA LEU A 58 -2.28 1.04 15.91
C LEU A 58 -2.02 0.20 17.16
N ALA A 59 -2.96 0.27 18.10
CA ALA A 59 -2.95 -0.66 19.24
C ALA A 59 -3.41 -2.07 18.79
N PRO A 60 -2.96 -3.14 19.46
CA PRO A 60 -3.41 -4.50 19.15
C PRO A 60 -4.93 -4.67 19.27
N GLY A 61 -5.51 -5.53 18.45
CA GLY A 61 -6.95 -5.86 18.47
C GLY A 61 -7.79 -5.09 17.44
N GLY A 62 -7.18 -4.22 16.67
CA GLY A 62 -7.80 -3.50 15.55
C GLY A 62 -7.43 -4.09 14.17
N PRO A 63 -7.61 -3.31 13.10
CA PRO A 63 -7.17 -3.68 11.77
C PRO A 63 -5.64 -3.77 11.68
N ASP A 64 -5.12 -4.38 10.62
CA ASP A 64 -3.69 -4.51 10.41
C ASP A 64 -3.05 -3.14 10.11
N ALA A 65 -2.04 -2.78 10.92
CA ALA A 65 -1.27 -1.55 10.72
C ALA A 65 -0.41 -1.62 9.45
N THR A 66 -0.09 -0.45 8.88
CA THR A 66 0.91 -0.35 7.82
C THR A 66 2.30 -0.63 8.38
N VAL A 67 3.03 -1.58 7.79
CA VAL A 67 4.35 -2.02 8.26
C VAL A 67 5.37 -1.93 7.13
N PHE A 68 6.53 -1.32 7.39
CA PHE A 68 7.67 -1.28 6.48
C PHE A 68 8.75 -2.25 6.94
N THR A 69 9.16 -3.15 6.05
CA THR A 69 10.26 -4.09 6.27
C THR A 69 11.37 -3.79 5.27
N PHE A 70 12.53 -3.36 5.75
CA PHE A 70 13.69 -3.07 4.90
C PHE A 70 14.64 -4.25 4.87
N ALA A 71 15.14 -4.58 3.67
CA ALA A 71 16.14 -5.61 3.51
C ALA A 71 17.50 -5.14 4.08
N PRO A 72 18.24 -5.99 4.79
CA PRO A 72 19.59 -5.68 5.24
C PRO A 72 20.50 -5.29 4.07
N SER A 73 21.36 -4.29 4.29
CA SER A 73 22.34 -3.83 3.29
C SER A 73 23.66 -3.44 3.94
N LYS A 74 24.77 -3.62 3.21
CA LYS A 74 26.08 -3.08 3.58
C LYS A 74 26.28 -1.65 3.08
N ASP A 75 25.42 -1.19 2.17
CA ASP A 75 25.56 0.09 1.48
C ASP A 75 24.93 1.25 2.25
N PHE A 76 24.04 0.93 3.19
CA PHE A 76 23.40 1.90 4.09
C PHE A 76 22.95 1.24 5.40
N ALA A 77 22.67 2.06 6.40
CA ALA A 77 22.01 1.69 7.64
C ALA A 77 20.74 2.53 7.83
N LEU A 78 19.70 1.96 8.43
CA LEU A 78 18.52 2.72 8.84
C LEU A 78 18.89 3.67 9.97
N ASN A 79 18.41 4.91 9.91
CA ASN A 79 18.60 5.93 10.95
C ASN A 79 17.23 6.25 11.57
N GLY A 80 16.93 5.59 12.68
CA GLY A 80 15.63 5.68 13.35
C GLY A 80 14.54 4.85 12.66
N LYS A 81 13.29 5.06 13.09
CA LYS A 81 12.10 4.40 12.55
C LYS A 81 11.53 5.18 11.38
N THR A 82 10.76 4.49 10.53
CA THR A 82 9.93 5.14 9.51
C THR A 82 8.92 6.06 10.18
N THR A 83 8.82 7.28 9.68
CA THR A 83 7.90 8.31 10.19
C THR A 83 6.73 8.50 9.25
N GLU A 84 5.60 8.96 9.78
CA GLU A 84 4.38 9.31 9.06
C GLU A 84 3.89 10.69 9.50
N PRO A 85 3.06 11.39 8.70
CA PRO A 85 2.39 12.60 9.12
C PRO A 85 1.32 12.29 10.18
N LYS A 86 0.71 13.33 10.76
CA LYS A 86 -0.40 13.16 11.70
C LYS A 86 -1.58 12.47 11.00
N PRO A 87 -2.03 11.29 11.46
CA PRO A 87 -3.19 10.61 10.89
C PRO A 87 -4.51 11.25 11.34
N THR A 88 -5.59 10.95 10.63
CA THR A 88 -6.95 11.09 11.14
C THR A 88 -7.23 9.98 12.14
N THR A 89 -7.89 10.30 13.25
CA THR A 89 -8.23 9.33 14.30
C THR A 89 -9.71 9.40 14.63
N TYR A 90 -10.37 8.24 14.73
CA TYR A 90 -11.76 8.13 15.16
C TYR A 90 -11.93 6.95 16.13
N PHE A 91 -13.01 6.95 16.91
CA PHE A 91 -13.36 5.83 17.76
C PHE A 91 -14.21 4.83 16.98
N ASP A 92 -13.68 3.64 16.76
CA ASP A 92 -14.36 2.55 16.07
C ASP A 92 -15.17 1.73 17.09
N LYS A 93 -16.49 1.62 16.86
CA LYS A 93 -17.42 0.91 17.77
C LYS A 93 -17.28 -0.61 17.67
N SER A 94 -16.86 -1.12 16.53
CA SER A 94 -16.69 -2.58 16.30
C SER A 94 -15.45 -3.08 17.02
N TYR A 95 -14.34 -2.35 16.89
CA TYR A 95 -13.09 -2.65 17.59
C TYR A 95 -13.04 -2.07 19.03
N LYS A 96 -13.97 -1.15 19.37
CA LYS A 96 -14.03 -0.44 20.69
C LYS A 96 -12.75 0.28 21.03
N MET A 97 -12.07 0.85 20.04
CA MET A 97 -10.80 1.55 20.18
C MET A 97 -10.65 2.72 19.22
N ASN A 98 -9.69 3.61 19.49
CA ASN A 98 -9.30 4.64 18.55
C ASN A 98 -8.48 4.04 17.40
N ILE A 99 -8.91 4.29 16.17
CA ILE A 99 -8.23 3.86 14.96
C ILE A 99 -7.69 5.07 14.22
N SER A 100 -6.43 5.01 13.82
CA SER A 100 -5.75 6.06 13.07
C SER A 100 -5.49 5.61 11.63
N TYR A 101 -5.80 6.47 10.66
CA TYR A 101 -5.80 6.11 9.23
C TYR A 101 -5.46 7.31 8.34
N PHE A 102 -5.22 7.03 7.06
CA PHE A 102 -4.95 8.00 5.99
C PHE A 102 -5.86 7.77 4.81
N GLU A 103 -6.31 8.87 4.20
CA GLU A 103 -7.09 8.92 2.97
C GLU A 103 -6.36 9.76 1.92
N ASN A 104 -6.75 9.62 0.66
CA ASN A 104 -6.23 10.37 -0.48
C ASN A 104 -4.73 10.17 -0.69
N GLN A 105 -3.88 10.64 0.20
CA GLN A 105 -2.44 10.53 0.07
C GLN A 105 -1.73 10.58 1.42
N VAL A 106 -0.71 9.74 1.57
CA VAL A 106 0.24 9.81 2.70
C VAL A 106 1.66 9.58 2.21
N VAL A 107 2.63 10.26 2.85
CA VAL A 107 4.06 10.09 2.58
C VAL A 107 4.75 9.64 3.86
N PHE A 108 5.23 8.41 3.83
CA PHE A 108 6.10 7.86 4.86
C PHE A 108 7.55 8.18 4.55
N GLN A 109 8.37 8.38 5.59
CA GLN A 109 9.77 8.76 5.42
C GLN A 109 10.68 7.89 6.27
N GLN A 110 11.73 7.34 5.64
CA GLN A 110 12.80 6.63 6.33
C GLN A 110 14.13 7.35 6.12
N LYS A 111 14.74 7.78 7.20
CA LYS A 111 16.12 8.30 7.18
C LYS A 111 17.10 7.14 7.09
N ILE A 112 18.16 7.32 6.31
CA ILE A 112 19.23 6.35 6.16
C ILE A 112 20.59 7.05 6.25
N LYS A 113 21.57 6.32 6.80
CA LYS A 113 23.00 6.68 6.75
C LYS A 113 23.65 5.89 5.63
N LEU A 114 24.27 6.58 4.69
CA LEU A 114 24.92 5.98 3.55
C LEU A 114 26.35 5.55 3.90
N ASN A 115 26.70 4.31 3.60
CA ASN A 115 28.06 3.78 3.70
C ASN A 115 28.80 3.82 2.37
N LYS A 116 28.09 4.04 1.26
CA LYS A 116 28.60 4.19 -0.10
C LYS A 116 28.01 5.39 -0.82
N ALA A 117 28.65 5.82 -1.89
CA ALA A 117 28.20 6.93 -2.72
C ALA A 117 26.82 6.68 -3.37
N THR A 118 26.48 5.44 -3.64
CA THR A 118 25.18 5.01 -4.18
C THR A 118 24.65 3.82 -3.39
N ALA A 119 23.36 3.71 -3.25
CA ALA A 119 22.69 2.60 -2.58
C ALA A 119 21.35 2.29 -3.27
N ALA A 120 20.84 1.08 -3.06
CA ALA A 120 19.46 0.73 -3.39
C ALA A 120 18.76 0.26 -2.12
N VAL A 121 17.76 1.04 -1.68
CA VAL A 121 16.95 0.71 -0.51
C VAL A 121 15.85 -0.24 -0.95
N LYS A 122 15.97 -1.51 -0.58
CA LYS A 122 15.00 -2.56 -0.89
C LYS A 122 14.18 -2.92 0.34
N GLY A 123 12.95 -3.31 0.12
CA GLY A 123 12.06 -3.73 1.19
C GLY A 123 10.66 -4.00 0.69
N LYS A 124 9.73 -4.10 1.62
CA LYS A 124 8.30 -4.22 1.34
C LYS A 124 7.49 -3.36 2.30
N VAL A 125 6.34 -2.92 1.84
CA VAL A 125 5.27 -2.41 2.69
C VAL A 125 4.16 -3.45 2.73
N THR A 126 3.72 -3.78 3.94
CA THR A 126 2.53 -4.59 4.21
C THR A 126 1.45 -3.65 4.72
N PHE A 127 0.28 -3.67 4.12
CA PHE A 127 -0.82 -2.77 4.50
C PHE A 127 -2.18 -3.43 4.24
N MET A 128 -3.16 -3.02 5.02
CA MET A 128 -4.58 -3.31 4.80
C MET A 128 -5.27 -2.05 4.28
N VAL A 129 -6.20 -2.20 3.36
CA VAL A 129 -7.00 -1.09 2.81
C VAL A 129 -8.48 -1.42 2.93
N CYS A 130 -9.25 -0.45 3.44
CA CYS A 130 -10.69 -0.60 3.67
C CYS A 130 -11.45 0.59 3.07
N ASP A 131 -12.71 0.36 2.75
CA ASP A 131 -13.74 1.38 2.56
C ASP A 131 -14.80 1.28 3.68
N ASP A 132 -15.90 1.98 3.57
CA ASP A 132 -16.97 1.96 4.56
C ASP A 132 -17.72 0.61 4.65
N THR A 133 -17.50 -0.30 3.72
CA THR A 133 -18.26 -1.55 3.58
C THR A 133 -17.41 -2.81 3.68
N GLN A 134 -16.14 -2.72 3.31
CA GLN A 134 -15.25 -3.88 3.25
C GLN A 134 -13.79 -3.53 3.46
N CYS A 135 -13.03 -4.53 3.88
CA CYS A 135 -11.57 -4.50 3.87
C CYS A 135 -11.03 -5.52 2.88
N LEU A 136 -10.02 -5.15 2.12
CA LEU A 136 -9.26 -6.10 1.32
C LEU A 136 -8.23 -6.81 2.21
N PRO A 137 -7.88 -8.06 1.91
CA PRO A 137 -6.81 -8.75 2.62
C PRO A 137 -5.51 -7.92 2.61
N ALA A 138 -4.72 -8.04 3.67
CA ALA A 138 -3.43 -7.38 3.73
C ALA A 138 -2.55 -7.75 2.52
N GLU A 139 -1.94 -6.74 1.89
CA GLU A 139 -1.11 -6.88 0.69
C GLU A 139 0.35 -6.50 1.00
N ASP A 140 1.27 -7.26 0.40
CA ASP A 140 2.71 -6.97 0.40
C ASP A 140 3.11 -6.33 -0.93
N VAL A 141 3.64 -5.11 -0.89
CA VAL A 141 4.21 -4.43 -2.06
C VAL A 141 5.71 -4.25 -1.89
N ASN A 142 6.49 -4.92 -2.74
CA ASN A 142 7.93 -4.81 -2.75
C ASN A 142 8.40 -3.51 -3.40
N PHE A 143 9.48 -2.93 -2.89
CA PHE A 143 10.10 -1.75 -3.46
C PHE A 143 11.62 -1.87 -3.58
N SER A 144 12.19 -1.12 -4.52
CA SER A 144 13.63 -0.92 -4.68
C SER A 144 13.87 0.53 -5.10
N ILE A 145 14.45 1.32 -4.20
CA ILE A 145 14.57 2.78 -4.33
C ILE A 145 16.04 3.14 -4.50
N PRO A 146 16.46 3.59 -5.69
CA PRO A 146 17.83 4.00 -5.91
C PRO A 146 18.13 5.33 -5.18
N VAL A 147 19.27 5.38 -4.50
CA VAL A 147 19.83 6.57 -3.85
C VAL A 147 21.13 6.91 -4.56
N LYS A 148 21.11 8.01 -5.31
CA LYS A 148 22.24 8.50 -6.12
C LYS A 148 22.88 9.73 -5.48
#